data_f372033bc90ce08d226ac62a24d7aaad
#
_entry.id   f372033bc90ce08d226ac62a24d7aaad
#
_cell.length_a   1.000
_cell.length_b   1.000
_cell.length_c   1.000
_cell.angle_alpha   90.00
_cell.angle_beta   90.00
_cell.angle_gamma   90.00
#
_symmetry.space_group_name_H-M   'P 1'
#
loop_
_entity.id
_entity.type
_entity.pdbx_description
1 polymer ?
#
loop_
_entity_poly.entity_id
_entity_poly.type
_entity_poly.pdbx_seq_one_letter_code
_entity_poly.pdbx_strand_id
1 'polypeptide(L)'
;MAAPFTLRDLSGKKVSLSSFRGKVVFLNIWATWCGPCREEMPSIESLYSHFKNARNFVILGVSEDTEGKAAVAPYITRNGYHFRILLDPQNVVGEKYGVSGVPETFIIDQQGRIVAHHMGAYDWSRSDIRAALEDLLASKAA
;
A
#
# COMPACT_ATOMS: atom_id res chain seq x y z
N MET A 1 15.66 5.52 -4.69
CA MET A 1 14.99 4.32 -5.25
C MET A 1 14.34 3.54 -4.13
N ALA A 2 13.14 3.09 -4.37
CA ALA A 2 12.46 2.23 -3.42
C ALA A 2 13.17 0.87 -3.35
N ALA A 3 13.35 0.35 -2.13
CA ALA A 3 14.01 -0.93 -1.93
C ALA A 3 13.16 -2.07 -2.51
N PRO A 4 13.77 -3.04 -3.21
CA PRO A 4 13.03 -4.15 -3.80
C PRO A 4 12.54 -5.13 -2.73
N PHE A 5 11.42 -5.77 -3.00
CA PHE A 5 10.91 -6.83 -2.15
C PHE A 5 10.06 -7.80 -2.96
N THR A 6 9.89 -9.00 -2.42
CA THR A 6 8.95 -10.01 -2.93
C THR A 6 8.21 -10.59 -1.73
N LEU A 7 6.88 -10.49 -1.76
CA LEU A 7 6.01 -10.98 -0.70
C LEU A 7 4.89 -11.81 -1.32
N ARG A 8 4.17 -12.56 -0.48
CA ARG A 8 3.00 -13.31 -0.94
C ARG A 8 1.73 -12.51 -0.72
N ASP A 9 0.78 -12.64 -1.64
CA ASP A 9 -0.56 -12.10 -1.45
C ASP A 9 -1.43 -13.10 -0.68
N LEU A 10 -2.71 -12.78 -0.49
CA LEU A 10 -3.64 -13.63 0.27
C LEU A 10 -3.91 -14.97 -0.42
N SER A 11 -3.67 -15.08 -1.73
CA SER A 11 -3.82 -16.35 -2.46
C SER A 11 -2.56 -17.19 -2.41
N GLY A 12 -1.47 -16.69 -1.83
CA GLY A 12 -0.19 -17.38 -1.78
C GLY A 12 0.72 -17.10 -2.96
N LYS A 13 0.29 -16.25 -3.90
CA LYS A 13 1.08 -15.89 -5.07
C LYS A 13 2.18 -14.91 -4.68
N LYS A 14 3.38 -15.09 -5.20
CA LYS A 14 4.50 -14.16 -5.02
C LYS A 14 4.27 -12.89 -5.83
N VAL A 15 4.48 -11.75 -5.18
CA VAL A 15 4.33 -10.43 -5.79
C VAL A 15 5.60 -9.63 -5.51
N SER A 16 6.24 -9.14 -6.56
CA SER A 16 7.47 -8.33 -6.44
C SER A 16 7.18 -6.89 -6.78
N LEU A 17 7.83 -5.97 -6.06
CA LEU A 17 7.69 -4.53 -6.36
C LEU A 17 8.08 -4.24 -7.81
N SER A 18 9.11 -4.91 -8.34
CA SER A 18 9.58 -4.72 -9.71
C SER A 18 8.50 -4.99 -10.76
N SER A 19 7.48 -5.78 -10.44
CA SER A 19 6.37 -6.05 -11.35
C SER A 19 5.52 -4.82 -11.64
N PHE A 20 5.67 -3.78 -10.82
CA PHE A 20 4.86 -2.55 -10.96
C PHE A 20 5.66 -1.39 -11.53
N ARG A 21 6.84 -1.64 -12.11
CA ARG A 21 7.62 -0.59 -12.77
C ARG A 21 6.77 0.02 -13.88
N GLY A 22 6.77 1.32 -13.98
CA GLY A 22 5.90 2.06 -14.90
C GLY A 22 4.56 2.47 -14.29
N LYS A 23 4.27 1.98 -13.09
CA LYS A 23 3.04 2.34 -12.36
C LYS A 23 3.39 3.15 -11.12
N VAL A 24 2.44 3.98 -10.69
CA VAL A 24 2.53 4.63 -9.39
C VAL A 24 2.07 3.62 -8.34
N VAL A 25 2.86 3.44 -7.30
CA VAL A 25 2.56 2.48 -6.22
C VAL A 25 2.28 3.25 -4.94
N PHE A 26 1.09 3.02 -4.39
CA PHE A 26 0.72 3.48 -3.05
C PHE A 26 1.00 2.32 -2.10
N LEU A 27 2.06 2.44 -1.32
CA LEU A 27 2.55 1.38 -0.44
C LEU A 27 2.23 1.76 1.01
N ASN A 28 1.32 1.02 1.63
CA ASN A 28 0.90 1.26 3.02
C ASN A 28 1.32 0.08 3.88
N ILE A 29 2.06 0.36 4.95
CA ILE A 29 2.49 -0.64 5.93
C ILE A 29 1.53 -0.56 7.12
N TRP A 30 0.92 -1.69 7.49
CA TRP A 30 -0.16 -1.72 8.47
C TRP A 30 -0.21 -3.05 9.22
N ALA A 31 -1.11 -3.16 10.21
CA ALA A 31 -1.37 -4.42 10.92
C ALA A 31 -2.81 -4.42 11.43
N THR A 32 -3.38 -5.61 11.59
CA THR A 32 -4.76 -5.76 12.07
C THR A 32 -4.94 -5.31 13.52
N TRP A 33 -3.89 -5.41 14.32
CA TRP A 33 -3.92 -5.01 15.75
C TRP A 33 -3.73 -3.51 15.96
N CYS A 34 -3.45 -2.76 14.92
CA CYS A 34 -3.11 -1.35 15.01
C CYS A 34 -4.39 -0.49 14.86
N GLY A 35 -4.78 0.22 15.91
CA GLY A 35 -5.97 1.07 15.91
C GLY A 35 -5.97 2.13 14.81
N PRO A 36 -4.92 2.99 14.73
CA PRO A 36 -4.84 3.99 13.66
C PRO A 36 -4.86 3.40 12.25
N CYS A 37 -4.26 2.21 12.07
CA CYS A 37 -4.31 1.51 10.78
C CYS A 37 -5.75 1.18 10.40
N ARG A 38 -6.52 0.64 11.36
CA ARG A 38 -7.93 0.28 11.12
C ARG A 38 -8.77 1.52 10.79
N GLU A 39 -8.49 2.65 11.43
CA GLU A 39 -9.20 3.90 11.16
C GLU A 39 -8.91 4.45 9.77
N GLU A 40 -7.70 4.23 9.28
CA GLU A 40 -7.24 4.73 7.97
C GLU A 40 -7.79 3.91 6.80
N MET A 41 -8.01 2.61 7.00
CA MET A 41 -8.31 1.66 5.92
C MET A 41 -9.54 2.03 5.07
N PRO A 42 -10.64 2.54 5.64
CA PRO A 42 -11.76 2.96 4.80
C PRO A 42 -11.38 4.04 3.80
N SER A 43 -10.48 4.96 4.15
CA SER A 43 -10.05 6.00 3.23
C SER A 43 -9.15 5.43 2.12
N ILE A 44 -8.38 4.40 2.42
CA ILE A 44 -7.58 3.69 1.41
C ILE A 44 -8.50 2.96 0.44
N GLU A 45 -9.55 2.33 0.95
CA GLU A 45 -10.54 1.66 0.09
C GLU A 45 -11.26 2.66 -0.81
N SER A 46 -11.57 3.85 -0.28
CA SER A 46 -12.15 4.94 -1.08
C SER A 46 -11.22 5.36 -2.21
N LEU A 47 -9.93 5.48 -1.91
CA LEU A 47 -8.91 5.78 -2.91
C LEU A 47 -8.85 4.68 -3.97
N TYR A 48 -8.88 3.43 -3.54
CA TYR A 48 -8.91 2.27 -4.44
C TYR A 48 -10.12 2.36 -5.40
N SER A 49 -11.31 2.64 -4.85
CA SER A 49 -12.53 2.72 -5.66
C SER A 49 -12.44 3.83 -6.72
N HIS A 50 -11.81 4.95 -6.37
CA HIS A 50 -11.63 6.07 -7.29
C HIS A 50 -10.70 5.69 -8.45
N PHE A 51 -9.63 4.94 -8.18
CA PHE A 51 -8.60 4.63 -9.17
C PHE A 51 -8.63 3.19 -9.69
N LYS A 52 -9.65 2.41 -9.36
CA LYS A 52 -9.66 0.98 -9.69
C LYS A 52 -9.55 0.67 -11.17
N ASN A 53 -9.94 1.60 -12.04
CA ASN A 53 -9.85 1.43 -13.49
C ASN A 53 -8.58 2.02 -14.08
N ALA A 54 -7.74 2.66 -13.28
CA ALA A 54 -6.48 3.21 -13.74
C ALA A 54 -5.46 2.08 -13.87
N ARG A 55 -4.89 1.92 -15.06
CA ARG A 55 -3.95 0.82 -15.34
C ARG A 55 -2.56 1.07 -14.76
N ASN A 56 -2.25 2.33 -14.48
CA ASN A 56 -0.91 2.74 -14.05
C ASN A 56 -0.84 3.11 -12.57
N PHE A 57 -1.81 2.63 -11.78
CA PHE A 57 -1.85 2.85 -10.34
C PHE A 57 -2.14 1.55 -9.61
N VAL A 58 -1.43 1.30 -8.52
CA VAL A 58 -1.70 0.14 -7.66
C VAL A 58 -1.55 0.53 -6.19
N ILE A 59 -2.43 -0.02 -5.36
CA ILE A 59 -2.35 0.10 -3.91
C ILE A 59 -1.89 -1.24 -3.35
N LEU A 60 -0.83 -1.22 -2.56
CA LEU A 60 -0.31 -2.40 -1.87
C LEU A 60 -0.40 -2.15 -0.38
N GLY A 61 -1.30 -2.87 0.32
CA GLY A 61 -1.37 -2.85 1.77
C GLY A 61 -0.55 -3.99 2.33
N VAL A 62 0.62 -3.67 2.88
CA VAL A 62 1.57 -4.67 3.38
C VAL A 62 1.36 -4.85 4.87
N SER A 63 0.92 -6.04 5.28
CA SER A 63 0.62 -6.36 6.67
C SER A 63 1.86 -6.88 7.39
N GLU A 64 2.14 -6.31 8.57
CA GLU A 64 3.19 -6.80 9.47
C GLU A 64 2.72 -7.91 10.41
N ASP A 65 1.47 -8.33 10.34
CA ASP A 65 0.94 -9.35 11.23
C ASP A 65 1.81 -10.60 11.20
N THR A 66 2.30 -11.02 12.37
CA THR A 66 3.17 -12.20 12.44
C THR A 66 2.42 -13.49 12.14
N GLU A 67 1.10 -13.51 12.35
CA GLU A 67 0.23 -14.64 12.02
C GLU A 67 -0.07 -14.72 10.52
N GLY A 68 0.30 -13.70 9.76
CA GLY A 68 0.12 -13.70 8.32
C GLY A 68 -1.34 -13.84 7.91
N LYS A 69 -1.60 -14.71 6.95
CA LYS A 69 -2.93 -14.89 6.37
C LYS A 69 -4.00 -15.20 7.41
N ALA A 70 -3.66 -15.95 8.46
CA ALA A 70 -4.63 -16.34 9.49
C ALA A 70 -5.27 -15.14 10.19
N ALA A 71 -4.51 -14.06 10.39
CA ALA A 71 -5.02 -12.82 10.98
C ALA A 71 -5.63 -11.89 9.92
N VAL A 72 -4.98 -11.79 8.77
CA VAL A 72 -5.27 -10.75 7.77
C VAL A 72 -6.48 -11.08 6.92
N ALA A 73 -6.60 -12.33 6.44
CA ALA A 73 -7.69 -12.69 5.52
C ALA A 73 -9.08 -12.48 6.12
N PRO A 74 -9.36 -12.93 7.37
CA PRO A 74 -10.66 -12.68 7.97
C PRO A 74 -10.95 -11.19 8.15
N TYR A 75 -9.93 -10.41 8.51
CA TYR A 75 -10.09 -8.97 8.69
C TYR A 75 -10.49 -8.29 7.38
N ILE A 76 -9.79 -8.61 6.29
CA ILE A 76 -10.07 -8.03 4.97
C ILE A 76 -11.46 -8.42 4.48
N THR A 77 -11.83 -9.70 4.60
CA THR A 77 -13.14 -10.19 4.18
C THR A 77 -14.26 -9.52 4.97
N ARG A 78 -14.11 -9.46 6.30
CA ARG A 78 -15.14 -8.89 7.19
C ARG A 78 -15.39 -7.41 6.90
N ASN A 79 -14.35 -6.67 6.52
CA ASN A 79 -14.45 -5.24 6.26
C ASN A 79 -14.71 -4.90 4.79
N GLY A 80 -14.66 -5.88 3.90
CA GLY A 80 -14.96 -5.69 2.48
C GLY A 80 -13.94 -4.83 1.75
N TYR A 81 -12.66 -4.97 2.08
CA TYR A 81 -11.60 -4.22 1.40
C TYR A 81 -11.15 -4.96 0.15
N HIS A 82 -10.87 -4.23 -0.93
CA HIS A 82 -10.58 -4.77 -2.25
C HIS A 82 -9.18 -4.43 -2.77
N PHE A 83 -8.48 -3.46 -2.16
CA PHE A 83 -7.12 -3.16 -2.60
C PHE A 83 -6.21 -4.35 -2.28
N ARG A 84 -5.10 -4.44 -3.04
CA ARG A 84 -4.22 -5.60 -2.95
C ARG A 84 -3.50 -5.66 -1.60
N ILE A 85 -3.53 -6.83 -0.99
CA ILE A 85 -2.90 -7.08 0.31
C ILE A 85 -1.70 -8.00 0.10
N LEU A 86 -0.57 -7.61 0.70
CA LEU A 86 0.63 -8.45 0.75
C LEU A 86 0.94 -8.77 2.20
N LEU A 87 1.53 -9.93 2.43
CA LEU A 87 1.85 -10.43 3.77
C LEU A 87 3.35 -10.33 4.03
N ASP A 88 3.71 -9.69 5.14
CA ASP A 88 5.10 -9.49 5.53
C ASP A 88 5.30 -9.87 7.00
N PRO A 89 5.10 -11.17 7.35
CA PRO A 89 5.14 -11.58 8.76
C PRO A 89 6.54 -11.45 9.38
N GLN A 90 7.57 -11.31 8.57
CA GLN A 90 8.95 -11.16 9.05
C GLN A 90 9.43 -9.71 9.03
N ASN A 91 8.53 -8.78 8.68
CA ASN A 91 8.82 -7.34 8.66
C ASN A 91 10.01 -6.98 7.75
N VAL A 92 10.11 -7.63 6.60
CA VAL A 92 11.18 -7.39 5.63
C VAL A 92 11.09 -5.96 5.06
N VAL A 93 9.89 -5.58 4.63
CA VAL A 93 9.64 -4.25 4.06
C VAL A 93 9.81 -3.17 5.13
N GLY A 94 9.28 -3.40 6.33
CA GLY A 94 9.44 -2.45 7.42
C GLY A 94 10.89 -2.13 7.70
N GLU A 95 11.76 -3.15 7.74
CA GLU A 95 13.18 -2.95 7.96
C GLU A 95 13.85 -2.24 6.78
N LYS A 96 13.57 -2.67 5.54
CA LYS A 96 14.18 -2.08 4.35
C LYS A 96 13.81 -0.62 4.15
N TYR A 97 12.58 -0.25 4.53
CA TYR A 97 12.08 1.11 4.35
C TYR A 97 12.24 1.99 5.59
N GLY A 98 12.85 1.45 6.65
CA GLY A 98 13.09 2.21 7.87
C GLY A 98 11.81 2.57 8.62
N VAL A 99 10.80 1.70 8.56
CA VAL A 99 9.51 1.94 9.23
C VAL A 99 9.68 1.77 10.72
N SER A 100 9.40 2.84 11.48
CA SER A 100 9.53 2.82 12.93
C SER A 100 8.23 2.47 13.64
N GLY A 101 7.10 2.54 12.94
CA GLY A 101 5.79 2.21 13.49
C GLY A 101 4.76 2.20 12.38
N VAL A 102 3.56 1.73 12.69
CA VAL A 102 2.48 1.66 11.71
C VAL A 102 1.33 2.58 12.11
N PRO A 103 0.58 3.13 11.14
CA PRO A 103 0.79 2.96 9.69
C PRO A 103 1.85 3.92 9.14
N GLU A 104 2.51 3.51 8.09
CA GLU A 104 3.33 4.40 7.26
C GLU A 104 3.01 4.17 5.79
N THR A 105 3.03 5.23 5.00
CA THR A 105 2.66 5.18 3.60
C THR A 105 3.76 5.81 2.75
N PHE A 106 4.09 5.14 1.65
CA PHE A 106 5.06 5.61 0.67
C PHE A 106 4.41 5.68 -0.70
N ILE A 107 4.64 6.78 -1.41
CA ILE A 107 4.23 6.88 -2.81
C ILE A 107 5.48 6.70 -3.66
N ILE A 108 5.43 5.73 -4.57
CA ILE A 108 6.54 5.38 -5.46
C ILE A 108 6.11 5.70 -6.88
N ASP A 109 6.95 6.44 -7.60
CA ASP A 109 6.62 6.87 -8.95
C ASP A 109 6.88 5.77 -9.99
N GLN A 110 6.61 6.09 -11.26
CA GLN A 110 6.73 5.13 -12.37
C GLN A 110 8.16 4.63 -12.57
N GLN A 111 9.14 5.36 -12.05
CA GLN A 111 10.56 4.99 -12.15
C GLN A 111 11.07 4.25 -10.92
N GLY A 112 10.20 3.99 -9.94
CA GLY A 112 10.56 3.28 -8.73
C GLY A 112 11.19 4.16 -7.66
N ARG A 113 11.00 5.49 -7.74
CA ARG A 113 11.52 6.44 -6.74
C ARG A 113 10.44 6.76 -5.73
N ILE A 114 10.83 6.85 -4.46
CA ILE A 114 9.92 7.32 -3.41
C ILE A 114 9.79 8.83 -3.56
N VAL A 115 8.57 9.29 -3.84
CA VAL A 115 8.29 10.72 -4.02
C VAL A 115 7.50 11.32 -2.87
N ALA A 116 6.93 10.50 -1.98
CA ALA A 116 6.24 10.97 -0.79
C ALA A 116 6.28 9.91 0.29
N HIS A 117 6.27 10.34 1.56
CA HIS A 117 6.31 9.48 2.73
C HIS A 117 5.46 10.14 3.82
N HIS A 118 4.52 9.39 4.37
CA HIS A 118 3.65 9.89 5.45
C HIS A 118 3.69 8.90 6.62
N MET A 119 3.96 9.43 7.82
CA MET A 119 3.98 8.65 9.05
C MET A 119 2.66 8.88 9.79
N GLY A 120 2.03 7.79 10.24
CA GLY A 120 0.76 7.85 10.94
C GLY A 120 -0.44 7.78 10.00
N ALA A 121 -1.63 7.73 10.60
CA ALA A 121 -2.89 7.64 9.86
C ALA A 121 -3.18 8.94 9.12
N TYR A 122 -3.84 8.81 7.97
CA TYR A 122 -4.22 9.96 7.15
C TYR A 122 -5.54 9.67 6.45
N ASP A 123 -6.27 10.70 6.10
CA ASP A 123 -7.50 10.56 5.31
C ASP A 123 -7.15 10.62 3.82
N TRP A 124 -7.01 9.46 3.19
CA TRP A 124 -6.65 9.34 1.79
C TRP A 124 -7.81 9.59 0.84
N SER A 125 -9.02 9.80 1.36
CA SER A 125 -10.20 10.09 0.54
C SER A 125 -10.32 11.57 0.15
N ARG A 126 -9.40 12.41 0.60
CA ARG A 126 -9.44 13.86 0.34
C ARG A 126 -9.26 14.16 -1.15
N SER A 127 -9.97 15.19 -1.60
CA SER A 127 -9.89 15.57 -3.03
C SER A 127 -8.51 16.06 -3.44
N ASP A 128 -7.77 16.71 -2.53
CA ASP A 128 -6.40 17.16 -2.83
C ASP A 128 -5.43 15.98 -3.04
N ILE A 129 -5.65 14.89 -2.32
CA ILE A 129 -4.87 13.66 -2.52
C ILE A 129 -5.17 13.06 -3.89
N ARG A 130 -6.45 12.96 -4.26
CA ARG A 130 -6.83 12.43 -5.57
C ARG A 130 -6.24 13.28 -6.69
N ALA A 131 -6.30 14.60 -6.55
CA ALA A 131 -5.75 15.51 -7.55
C ALA A 131 -4.24 15.34 -7.69
N ALA A 132 -3.52 15.24 -6.57
CA ALA A 132 -2.08 15.05 -6.57
C ALA A 132 -1.68 13.73 -7.25
N LEU A 133 -2.43 12.66 -6.96
CA LEU A 133 -2.17 11.35 -7.58
C LEU A 133 -2.50 11.36 -9.07
N GLU A 134 -3.60 12.03 -9.46
CA GLU A 134 -3.95 12.18 -10.87
C GLU A 134 -2.86 12.92 -11.63
N ASP A 135 -2.29 13.98 -11.04
CA ASP A 135 -1.18 14.70 -11.64
C ASP A 135 0.05 13.79 -11.80
N LEU A 136 0.35 12.99 -10.79
CA LEU A 136 1.48 12.07 -10.84
C LEU A 136 1.27 10.98 -11.90
N LEU A 137 0.04 10.47 -12.01
CA LEU A 137 -0.30 9.46 -13.03
C LEU A 137 -0.20 10.00 -14.44
N ALA A 138 -0.55 11.27 -14.64
CA ALA A 138 -0.46 11.93 -15.93
C ALA A 138 0.99 12.28 -16.30
N SER A 139 1.88 12.37 -15.32
CA SER A 139 3.28 12.66 -15.52
C SER A 139 3.94 11.43 -16.14
N LYS A 140 4.58 11.62 -17.28
CA LYS A 140 5.37 10.54 -17.87
C LYS A 140 6.74 10.53 -17.22
N ALA A 141 7.20 9.33 -16.87
CA ALA A 141 8.55 9.16 -16.38
C ALA A 141 9.53 9.68 -17.46
N ALA A 142 10.28 10.68 -17.10
CA ALA A 142 11.26 11.26 -18.00
C ALA A 142 12.40 10.27 -18.25
#